data_800076d76cc50b5c2f5cdd0b155b5ba4
#
_entry.id   800076d76cc50b5c2f5cdd0b155b5ba4
#
_cell.length_a   1.000
_cell.length_b   1.000
_cell.length_c   1.000
_cell.angle_alpha   90.00
_cell.angle_beta   90.00
_cell.angle_gamma   90.00
#
_symmetry.space_group_name_H-M   'P 1'
#
loop_
_entity.id
_entity.type
_entity.pdbx_description
1 polymer ?
#
loop_
_entity_poly.entity_id
_entity_poly.type
_entity_poly.pdbx_seq_one_letter_code
_entity_poly.pdbx_strand_id
1 'polypeptide(L)'
;MRNNLNMVSAMLDMVIQEHVNTILDKRTLMFGDPPEYAASDGFGELLEKLAILHIRTWHLEDAMQSAKTDSELADLKRKVDICFKVKRPKLVAALNAIIDDAISKNKSLREDSVKLYKGVQ
;
A
#
# COMPACT_ATOMS: atom_id res chain seq x y z
N MET A 1 -4.90 -13.67 -16.27
CA MET A 1 -4.18 -13.85 -14.99
C MET A 1 -2.80 -13.21 -15.02
N ARG A 2 -1.97 -13.52 -16.00
CA ARG A 2 -0.62 -12.93 -16.10
C ARG A 2 -0.66 -11.41 -16.24
N ASN A 3 -1.58 -10.86 -17.03
CA ASN A 3 -1.72 -9.41 -17.19
C ASN A 3 -2.17 -8.73 -15.89
N ASN A 4 -3.01 -9.40 -15.11
CA ASN A 4 -3.48 -8.88 -13.83
C ASN A 4 -2.34 -8.77 -12.82
N LEU A 5 -1.47 -9.78 -12.78
CA LEU A 5 -0.32 -9.78 -11.90
C LEU A 5 0.68 -8.69 -12.31
N ASN A 6 0.89 -8.51 -13.61
CA ASN A 6 1.77 -7.45 -14.10
C ASN A 6 1.24 -6.07 -13.75
N MET A 7 -0.07 -5.88 -13.85
CA MET A 7 -0.69 -4.62 -13.49
C MET A 7 -0.58 -4.35 -11.99
N VAL A 8 -0.86 -5.34 -11.15
CA VAL A 8 -0.73 -5.20 -9.70
C VAL A 8 0.72 -4.88 -9.33
N SER A 9 1.67 -5.56 -9.94
CA SER A 9 3.09 -5.31 -9.70
C SER A 9 3.46 -3.87 -10.08
N ALA A 10 3.02 -3.42 -11.24
CA ALA A 10 3.29 -2.06 -11.70
C ALA A 10 2.67 -1.01 -10.78
N MET A 11 1.43 -1.23 -10.35
CA MET A 11 0.76 -0.33 -9.41
C MET A 11 1.49 -0.27 -8.07
N LEU A 12 1.93 -1.42 -7.58
CA LEU A 12 2.66 -1.50 -6.34
C LEU A 12 4.01 -0.78 -6.46
N ASP A 13 4.72 -1.00 -7.56
CA ASP A 13 5.99 -0.32 -7.82
C ASP A 13 5.82 1.19 -7.86
N MET A 14 4.76 1.68 -8.50
CA MET A 14 4.46 3.11 -8.54
C MET A 14 4.22 3.68 -7.15
N VAL A 15 3.43 3.00 -6.34
CA VAL A 15 3.14 3.44 -4.98
C VAL A 15 4.41 3.48 -4.15
N ILE A 16 5.21 2.43 -4.20
CA ILE A 16 6.47 2.35 -3.46
C ILE A 16 7.43 3.44 -3.91
N GLN A 17 7.62 3.61 -5.22
CA GLN A 17 8.54 4.60 -5.77
C GLN A 17 8.12 6.01 -5.36
N GLU A 18 6.85 6.32 -5.48
CA GLU A 18 6.31 7.61 -5.12
C GLU A 18 6.55 7.92 -3.64
N HIS A 19 6.29 6.96 -2.78
CA HIS A 19 6.48 7.13 -1.34
C HIS A 19 7.96 7.22 -0.96
N VAL A 20 8.80 6.41 -1.58
CA VAL A 20 10.25 6.46 -1.36
C VAL A 20 10.79 7.84 -1.76
N ASN A 21 10.39 8.35 -2.90
CA ASN A 21 10.84 9.68 -3.34
C ASN A 21 10.40 10.77 -2.38
N THR A 22 9.16 10.70 -1.92
CA THR A 22 8.64 11.66 -0.95
C THR A 22 9.42 11.62 0.35
N ILE A 23 9.69 10.44 0.86
CA ILE A 23 10.46 10.26 2.09
C ILE A 23 11.88 10.82 1.93
N LEU A 24 12.55 10.47 0.86
CA LEU A 24 13.92 10.92 0.62
C LEU A 24 13.99 12.44 0.51
N ASP A 25 13.08 13.03 -0.26
CA ASP A 25 13.10 14.47 -0.47
C ASP A 25 12.83 15.23 0.82
N LYS A 26 11.75 14.90 1.50
CA LYS A 26 11.37 15.60 2.72
C LYS A 26 12.32 15.34 3.87
N ARG A 27 12.74 14.09 4.02
CA ARG A 27 13.58 13.72 5.14
C ARG A 27 14.95 14.31 5.05
N THR A 28 15.56 14.28 3.87
CA THR A 28 16.88 14.85 3.64
C THR A 28 16.89 16.35 3.92
N LEU A 29 15.83 17.04 3.50
CA LEU A 29 15.72 18.47 3.72
C LEU A 29 15.49 18.84 5.18
N MET A 30 14.71 18.05 5.90
CA MET A 30 14.26 18.41 7.25
C MET A 30 15.13 17.85 8.37
N PHE A 31 15.63 16.63 8.19
CA PHE A 31 16.26 15.90 9.28
C PHE A 31 17.66 15.39 9.00
N GLY A 32 18.12 15.49 7.76
CA GLY A 32 19.38 14.88 7.39
C GLY A 32 19.29 13.36 7.39
N ASP A 33 20.31 12.69 7.92
CA ASP A 33 20.35 11.24 7.93
C ASP A 33 19.26 10.66 8.83
N PRO A 34 18.63 9.57 8.39
CA PRO A 34 17.59 8.93 9.19
C PRO A 34 18.13 8.29 10.46
N PRO A 35 17.31 8.21 11.50
CA PRO A 35 17.70 7.47 12.68
C PRO A 35 17.88 6.00 12.32
N GLU A 36 18.57 5.28 13.19
CA GLU A 36 18.83 3.88 12.96
C GLU A 36 17.54 3.13 12.65
N TYR A 37 16.51 3.38 13.44
CA TYR A 37 15.26 2.75 13.17
C TYR A 37 14.20 3.11 14.19
N ALA A 38 12.98 3.03 13.77
CA ALA A 38 11.83 3.17 14.66
C ALA A 38 10.74 2.20 14.25
N ALA A 39 9.99 1.76 15.21
CA ALA A 39 8.88 0.87 14.94
C ALA A 39 7.87 1.54 14.01
N SER A 40 7.48 0.82 12.99
CA SER A 40 6.50 1.29 12.03
C SER A 40 5.62 0.11 11.66
N ASP A 41 4.90 -0.37 12.65
CA ASP A 41 4.18 -1.64 12.58
C ASP A 41 3.23 -1.76 11.42
N GLY A 42 2.68 -0.68 10.97
CA GLY A 42 1.65 -0.76 9.97
C GLY A 42 2.10 -0.59 8.53
N PHE A 43 3.34 -0.14 8.29
CA PHE A 43 3.71 0.26 6.93
C PHE A 43 3.70 -0.92 5.94
N GLY A 44 4.44 -1.98 6.24
CA GLY A 44 4.48 -3.16 5.39
C GLY A 44 3.13 -3.84 5.30
N GLU A 45 2.41 -3.94 6.41
CA GLU A 45 1.07 -4.50 6.42
C GLU A 45 0.10 -3.71 5.56
N LEU A 46 0.19 -2.40 5.60
CA LEU A 46 -0.68 -1.55 4.80
C LEU A 46 -0.38 -1.69 3.31
N LEU A 47 0.89 -1.80 2.95
CA LEU A 47 1.27 -2.06 1.56
C LEU A 47 0.73 -3.42 1.10
N GLU A 48 0.85 -4.43 1.94
CA GLU A 48 0.33 -5.75 1.65
C GLU A 48 -1.19 -5.73 1.48
N LYS A 49 -1.89 -5.05 2.37
CA LYS A 49 -3.34 -4.90 2.28
C LYS A 49 -3.75 -4.16 1.00
N LEU A 50 -2.99 -3.15 0.63
CA LEU A 50 -3.26 -2.43 -0.61
C LEU A 50 -3.07 -3.33 -1.83
N ALA A 51 -2.02 -4.14 -1.86
CA ALA A 51 -1.80 -5.09 -2.93
C ALA A 51 -2.93 -6.12 -3.02
N ILE A 52 -3.34 -6.66 -1.88
CA ILE A 52 -4.46 -7.62 -1.82
C ILE A 52 -5.74 -6.95 -2.31
N LEU A 53 -5.98 -5.71 -1.92
CA LEU A 53 -7.16 -4.97 -2.36
C LEU A 53 -7.17 -4.80 -3.88
N HIS A 54 -6.03 -4.48 -4.48
CA HIS A 54 -5.94 -4.34 -5.93
C HIS A 54 -6.19 -5.67 -6.64
N ILE A 55 -5.69 -6.77 -6.11
CA ILE A 55 -5.94 -8.10 -6.65
C ILE A 55 -7.43 -8.43 -6.57
N ARG A 56 -8.05 -8.17 -5.43
CA ARG A 56 -9.48 -8.40 -5.23
C ARG A 56 -10.31 -7.58 -6.21
N THR A 57 -9.98 -6.30 -6.34
CA THR A 57 -10.69 -5.41 -7.26
C THR A 57 -10.59 -5.92 -8.69
N TRP A 58 -9.41 -6.35 -9.09
CA TRP A 58 -9.21 -6.89 -10.41
C TRP A 58 -10.07 -8.13 -10.66
N HIS A 59 -10.12 -9.06 -9.70
CA HIS A 59 -10.96 -10.24 -9.82
C HIS A 59 -12.44 -9.89 -9.89
N LEU A 60 -12.88 -8.89 -9.14
CA LEU A 60 -14.26 -8.42 -9.21
C LEU A 60 -14.59 -7.85 -10.59
N GLU A 61 -13.67 -7.08 -11.16
CA GLU A 61 -13.86 -6.53 -12.50
C GLU A 61 -13.92 -7.63 -13.57
N ASP A 62 -13.07 -8.65 -13.46
CA ASP A 62 -13.13 -9.80 -14.34
C ASP A 62 -14.49 -10.50 -14.22
N ALA A 63 -14.96 -10.69 -13.00
CA ALA A 63 -16.26 -11.33 -12.75
C ALA A 63 -17.40 -10.51 -13.34
N MET A 64 -17.31 -9.18 -13.33
CA MET A 64 -18.31 -8.32 -13.95
C MET A 64 -18.46 -8.59 -15.44
N GLN A 65 -17.36 -8.87 -16.11
CA GLN A 65 -17.40 -9.18 -17.55
C GLN A 65 -18.08 -10.52 -17.83
N SER A 66 -18.14 -11.39 -16.85
CA SER A 66 -18.78 -12.70 -16.97
C SER A 66 -20.16 -12.77 -16.35
N ALA A 67 -20.64 -11.67 -15.81
CA ALA A 67 -21.94 -11.64 -15.15
C ALA A 67 -23.07 -11.94 -16.16
N LYS A 68 -24.00 -12.77 -15.75
CA LYS A 68 -25.07 -13.24 -16.63
C LYS A 68 -26.40 -12.52 -16.37
N THR A 69 -26.54 -11.87 -15.25
CA THR A 69 -27.76 -11.16 -14.89
C THR A 69 -27.45 -9.74 -14.44
N ASP A 70 -28.42 -8.85 -14.55
CA ASP A 70 -28.26 -7.48 -14.08
C ASP A 70 -28.07 -7.42 -12.56
N SER A 71 -28.72 -8.30 -11.86
CA SER A 71 -28.59 -8.39 -10.39
C SER A 71 -27.18 -8.78 -9.98
N GLU A 72 -26.60 -9.75 -10.65
CA GLU A 72 -25.23 -10.19 -10.40
C GLU A 72 -24.25 -9.07 -10.72
N LEU A 73 -24.41 -8.40 -11.86
CA LEU A 73 -23.57 -7.28 -12.25
C LEU A 73 -23.65 -6.13 -11.25
N ALA A 74 -24.85 -5.79 -10.80
CA ALA A 74 -25.04 -4.72 -9.82
C ALA A 74 -24.37 -5.04 -8.50
N ASP A 75 -24.43 -6.28 -8.05
CA ASP A 75 -23.78 -6.70 -6.82
C ASP A 75 -22.27 -6.62 -6.92
N LEU A 76 -21.71 -7.07 -8.03
CA LEU A 76 -20.28 -6.99 -8.26
C LEU A 76 -19.79 -5.54 -8.36
N LYS A 77 -20.57 -4.71 -9.04
CA LYS A 77 -20.24 -3.29 -9.15
C LYS A 77 -20.22 -2.60 -7.79
N ARG A 78 -21.18 -2.93 -6.93
CA ARG A 78 -21.20 -2.39 -5.57
C ARG A 78 -19.96 -2.77 -4.79
N LYS A 79 -19.49 -4.01 -4.93
CA LYS A 79 -18.27 -4.48 -4.28
C LYS A 79 -17.03 -3.74 -4.80
N VAL A 80 -16.96 -3.52 -6.10
CA VAL A 80 -15.87 -2.72 -6.71
C VAL A 80 -15.89 -1.30 -6.17
N ASP A 81 -17.06 -0.68 -6.10
CA ASP A 81 -17.20 0.68 -5.60
C ASP A 81 -16.72 0.79 -4.15
N ILE A 82 -17.03 -0.19 -3.32
CA ILE A 82 -16.55 -0.21 -1.94
C ILE A 82 -15.02 -0.27 -1.91
N CYS A 83 -14.41 -1.08 -2.75
CA CYS A 83 -12.97 -1.18 -2.82
C CYS A 83 -12.32 0.16 -3.19
N PHE A 84 -12.85 0.83 -4.19
CA PHE A 84 -12.27 2.09 -4.68
C PHE A 84 -12.62 3.30 -3.84
N LYS A 85 -13.86 3.38 -3.35
CA LYS A 85 -14.34 4.59 -2.68
C LYS A 85 -14.17 4.58 -1.18
N VAL A 86 -14.05 3.40 -0.59
CA VAL A 86 -13.96 3.26 0.86
C VAL A 86 -12.63 2.66 1.28
N LYS A 87 -12.32 1.47 0.81
CA LYS A 87 -11.16 0.72 1.30
C LYS A 87 -9.84 1.32 0.85
N ARG A 88 -9.71 1.61 -0.45
CA ARG A 88 -8.47 2.15 -0.98
C ARG A 88 -8.10 3.50 -0.37
N PRO A 89 -9.02 4.48 -0.31
CA PRO A 89 -8.68 5.76 0.31
C PRO A 89 -8.26 5.64 1.76
N LYS A 90 -8.87 4.73 2.52
CA LYS A 90 -8.48 4.49 3.92
C LYS A 90 -7.04 3.96 4.02
N LEU A 91 -6.68 3.00 3.17
CA LEU A 91 -5.35 2.45 3.17
C LEU A 91 -4.31 3.47 2.75
N VAL A 92 -4.61 4.25 1.73
CA VAL A 92 -3.71 5.31 1.27
C VAL A 92 -3.54 6.38 2.35
N ALA A 93 -4.63 6.78 3.00
CA ALA A 93 -4.55 7.75 4.09
C ALA A 93 -3.72 7.23 5.25
N ALA A 94 -3.88 5.95 5.59
CA ALA A 94 -3.09 5.34 6.66
C ALA A 94 -1.61 5.28 6.31
N LEU A 95 -1.28 4.92 5.07
CA LEU A 95 0.11 4.92 4.60
C LEU A 95 0.71 6.32 4.65
N ASN A 96 -0.01 7.31 4.19
CA ASN A 96 0.45 8.70 4.22
C ASN A 96 0.65 9.17 5.66
N ALA A 97 -0.24 8.79 6.56
CA ALA A 97 -0.11 9.16 7.97
C ALA A 97 1.16 8.57 8.60
N ILE A 98 1.47 7.33 8.28
CA ILE A 98 2.69 6.69 8.79
C ILE A 98 3.93 7.38 8.24
N ILE A 99 3.93 7.72 6.96
CA ILE A 99 5.03 8.42 6.33
C ILE A 99 5.21 9.80 6.95
N ASP A 100 4.12 10.54 7.10
CA ASP A 100 4.18 11.87 7.69
C ASP A 100 4.67 11.82 9.14
N ASP A 101 4.22 10.83 9.91
CA ASP A 101 4.68 10.62 11.27
C ASP A 101 6.18 10.31 11.31
N ALA A 102 6.62 9.44 10.42
CA ALA A 102 8.04 9.08 10.34
C ALA A 102 8.89 10.30 9.99
N ILE A 103 8.45 11.12 9.06
CA ILE A 103 9.16 12.35 8.68
C ILE A 103 9.18 13.33 9.84
N SER A 104 8.01 13.58 10.45
CA SER A 104 7.89 14.55 11.54
C SER A 104 8.73 14.21 12.76
N LYS A 105 8.83 12.91 13.06
CA LYS A 105 9.57 12.41 14.21
C LYS A 105 10.96 11.91 13.86
N ASN A 106 11.37 12.08 12.61
CA ASN A 106 12.64 11.58 12.13
C ASN A 106 12.81 10.09 12.40
N LYS A 107 11.77 9.31 12.10
CA LYS A 107 11.76 7.87 12.29
C LYS A 107 12.00 7.14 10.99
N SER A 108 12.55 5.93 11.10
CA SER A 108 12.62 5.02 9.96
C SER A 108 11.27 4.36 9.72
N LEU A 109 11.01 3.96 8.48
CA LEU A 109 9.84 3.15 8.13
C LEU A 109 10.11 1.66 8.25
N ARG A 110 11.28 1.28 8.75
CA ARG A 110 11.63 -0.12 8.94
C ARG A 110 10.69 -0.78 9.93
N GLU A 111 10.19 -1.94 9.58
CA GLU A 111 9.30 -2.69 10.45
C GLU A 111 10.04 -3.28 11.65
N ASP A 112 9.35 -3.26 12.77
CA ASP A 112 9.87 -3.80 14.03
C ASP A 112 9.66 -5.30 14.14
N SER A 113 8.86 -5.88 13.28
CA SER A 113 8.56 -7.31 13.33
C SER A 113 9.74 -8.20 12.93
N VAL A 114 10.72 -7.62 12.23
CA VAL A 114 11.91 -8.35 11.81
C VAL A 114 13.03 -8.05 12.79
N LYS A 115 13.41 -9.05 13.57
CA LYS A 115 14.52 -8.90 14.50
C LYS A 115 15.84 -9.06 13.78
N LEU A 116 16.71 -8.09 13.97
CA LEU A 116 18.06 -8.15 13.44
C LEU A 116 19.01 -8.39 14.62
N TYR A 117 19.76 -9.46 14.55
CA TYR A 117 20.76 -9.75 15.56
C TYR A 117 22.11 -9.16 15.16
N LYS A 118 22.83 -8.62 16.11
CA LYS A 118 24.10 -7.97 15.84
C LYS A 118 25.07 -8.84 15.05
N GLY A 119 25.07 -10.12 15.29
CA GLY A 119 25.95 -11.04 14.58
C GLY A 119 25.56 -11.28 13.15
N VAL A 120 24.39 -10.83 12.72
CA VAL A 120 23.83 -11.07 11.39
C VAL A 120 23.97 -9.83 10.50
N GLN A 121 24.17 -8.72 11.11
CA GLN A 121 24.23 -7.45 10.40
C GLN A 121 25.50 -7.30 9.53
#